data_cd87739f076f549b8b2df62220b2cd43
#
_entry.id   cd87739f076f549b8b2df62220b2cd43
#
_cell.length_a   1.000
_cell.length_b   1.000
_cell.length_c   1.000
_cell.angle_alpha   90.00
_cell.angle_beta   90.00
_cell.angle_gamma   90.00
#
_symmetry.space_group_name_H-M   'P 1'
#
loop_
_entity.id
_entity.type
_entity.pdbx_description
1 polymer ?
#
loop_
_entity_poly.entity_id
_entity_poly.type
_entity_poly.pdbx_seq_one_letter_code
_entity_poly.pdbx_strand_id
1 'polypeptide(L)'
;MFRRVAFLLISLGALASCSSSGDDALPATSLSSTDVAAIEPVATTEPVAVTVGEWQSIPGGPDCNCSDGSPFEIWERPADPTKVMLYFEGGGACFSAETCGPDSQTYQKNLALGEAPDLSGVFDETNPENPLADWSIVYVPYCTGDVHLGDTAAVYSDTVTIDHNGFPNADKGLQTVVAGYPDVEQLLVAGSSAGSIPSPAFAGLAADALPDTEIVTFGDSSAAYPDVPALNAAIGGLWGVLENVPDWPVNEGLAPEDWSFPGLYVQSGTQHPDITFARFDFAYDEVQATFAGLAGIPADDLLTFIEESEADIEAAGVPIASYIAPGTQHTILGGDGFYEMEVEGVRLVDFLAALVGGTVPADVQCVECERPLSGS
;
A
#
# COMPACT_ATOMS: atom_id res chain seq x y z
N MET A 1 -2.34 22.30 -51.52
CA MET A 1 -1.99 21.23 -52.47
C MET A 1 -2.59 19.95 -51.90
N PHE A 2 -3.75 19.55 -52.44
CA PHE A 2 -4.56 18.41 -52.01
C PHE A 2 -3.95 17.09 -52.50
N ARG A 3 -3.89 16.08 -51.65
CA ARG A 3 -3.88 14.68 -52.09
C ARG A 3 -4.81 13.84 -51.23
N ARG A 4 -5.92 13.45 -51.86
CA ARG A 4 -6.83 12.41 -51.45
C ARG A 4 -6.19 11.04 -51.71
N VAL A 5 -6.37 10.08 -50.80
CA VAL A 5 -6.24 8.65 -51.12
C VAL A 5 -7.39 7.89 -50.45
N ALA A 6 -8.00 7.14 -51.23
CA ALA A 6 -9.17 6.36 -51.38
C ALA A 6 -9.43 5.30 -50.29
N PHE A 7 -10.72 5.15 -50.01
CA PHE A 7 -11.36 4.00 -49.37
C PHE A 7 -11.25 2.73 -50.24
N LEU A 8 -10.99 1.59 -49.62
CA LEU A 8 -11.23 0.29 -50.18
C LEU A 8 -12.18 -0.51 -49.29
N LEU A 9 -13.43 -0.61 -49.77
CA LEU A 9 -14.47 -1.53 -49.30
C LEU A 9 -14.17 -2.92 -49.86
N ILE A 10 -14.17 -3.95 -49.03
CA ILE A 10 -14.32 -5.35 -49.47
C ILE A 10 -15.51 -5.98 -48.77
N SER A 11 -16.33 -6.53 -49.62
CA SER A 11 -17.69 -7.02 -49.47
C SER A 11 -17.85 -8.36 -48.73
N LEU A 12 -19.05 -8.50 -48.15
CA LEU A 12 -19.72 -9.71 -47.69
C LEU A 12 -19.58 -10.93 -48.63
N GLY A 13 -19.40 -12.08 -47.99
CA GLY A 13 -19.70 -13.38 -48.58
C GLY A 13 -20.53 -14.22 -47.59
N ALA A 14 -21.73 -14.56 -48.05
CA ALA A 14 -22.76 -15.26 -47.29
C ALA A 14 -22.76 -16.76 -47.51
N LEU A 15 -23.18 -17.50 -46.49
CA LEU A 15 -24.01 -18.72 -46.47
C LEU A 15 -23.56 -20.02 -47.17
N ALA A 16 -23.43 -21.07 -46.36
CA ALA A 16 -24.01 -22.37 -46.69
C ALA A 16 -24.34 -23.18 -45.42
N SER A 17 -25.62 -23.41 -45.21
CA SER A 17 -26.19 -24.37 -44.28
C SER A 17 -26.11 -25.76 -44.89
N CYS A 18 -25.74 -26.77 -44.12
CA CYS A 18 -26.06 -28.16 -44.37
C CYS A 18 -26.56 -28.83 -43.10
N SER A 19 -27.85 -29.13 -43.12
CA SER A 19 -28.50 -30.03 -42.17
C SER A 19 -28.21 -31.48 -42.56
N SER A 20 -27.84 -32.34 -41.61
CA SER A 20 -28.06 -33.78 -41.71
C SER A 20 -28.44 -34.32 -40.32
N SER A 21 -29.68 -34.80 -40.28
CA SER A 21 -30.27 -35.62 -39.25
C SER A 21 -29.58 -36.99 -39.17
N GLY A 22 -29.30 -37.42 -37.95
CA GLY A 22 -28.84 -38.76 -37.64
C GLY A 22 -29.24 -39.07 -36.19
N ASP A 23 -30.39 -39.77 -36.05
CA ASP A 23 -30.82 -40.40 -34.80
C ASP A 23 -29.90 -41.62 -34.53
N ASP A 24 -29.17 -41.58 -33.43
CA ASP A 24 -28.64 -42.78 -32.77
C ASP A 24 -28.88 -42.68 -31.27
N ALA A 25 -29.88 -43.47 -30.84
CA ALA A 25 -30.23 -43.67 -29.44
C ALA A 25 -29.18 -44.54 -28.78
N LEU A 26 -28.49 -44.02 -27.76
CA LEU A 26 -27.67 -44.79 -26.83
C LEU A 26 -28.56 -45.35 -25.70
N PRO A 27 -28.29 -46.58 -25.22
CA PRO A 27 -29.13 -47.25 -24.22
C PRO A 27 -28.98 -46.65 -22.84
N ALA A 28 -30.12 -46.47 -22.17
CA ALA A 28 -30.18 -46.04 -20.77
C ALA A 28 -29.60 -47.13 -19.86
N THR A 29 -28.44 -46.88 -19.30
CA THR A 29 -27.91 -47.63 -18.17
C THR A 29 -28.47 -47.04 -16.87
N SER A 30 -29.30 -47.84 -16.20
CA SER A 30 -29.82 -47.55 -14.88
C SER A 30 -28.65 -47.54 -13.87
N LEU A 31 -28.32 -46.39 -13.33
CA LEU A 31 -27.43 -46.29 -12.18
C LEU A 31 -28.19 -46.68 -10.91
N SER A 32 -27.78 -47.77 -10.30
CA SER A 32 -28.22 -48.24 -8.99
C SER A 32 -27.86 -47.22 -7.89
N SER A 33 -28.84 -46.83 -7.13
CA SER A 33 -28.71 -45.95 -5.97
C SER A 33 -28.15 -46.74 -4.76
N THR A 34 -26.82 -46.85 -4.68
CA THR A 34 -26.14 -47.19 -3.39
C THR A 34 -24.65 -46.89 -3.60
N ASP A 35 -24.26 -45.72 -3.15
CA ASP A 35 -22.93 -45.36 -2.57
C ASP A 35 -22.87 -43.83 -2.42
N VAL A 36 -23.70 -43.32 -1.51
CA VAL A 36 -23.44 -42.00 -0.92
C VAL A 36 -22.46 -42.27 0.23
N ALA A 37 -21.17 -42.12 -0.10
CA ALA A 37 -20.16 -42.05 0.96
C ALA A 37 -20.53 -40.89 1.88
N ALA A 38 -20.68 -41.16 3.17
CA ALA A 38 -20.91 -40.14 4.19
C ALA A 38 -19.76 -39.14 4.12
N ILE A 39 -20.07 -37.88 3.82
CA ILE A 39 -19.12 -36.76 3.98
C ILE A 39 -18.89 -36.67 5.48
N GLU A 40 -17.67 -37.01 5.91
CA GLU A 40 -17.25 -36.77 7.29
C GLU A 40 -17.36 -35.23 7.53
N PRO A 41 -17.91 -34.82 8.71
CA PRO A 41 -17.97 -33.40 9.01
C PRO A 41 -16.56 -32.84 9.04
N VAL A 42 -16.31 -31.81 8.22
CA VAL A 42 -15.11 -30.98 8.30
C VAL A 42 -14.98 -30.55 9.76
N ALA A 43 -13.85 -30.89 10.37
CA ALA A 43 -13.56 -30.50 11.74
C ALA A 43 -13.69 -28.98 11.81
N THR A 44 -14.68 -28.50 12.55
CA THR A 44 -14.77 -27.09 12.93
C THR A 44 -13.55 -26.80 13.78
N THR A 45 -12.57 -26.08 13.23
CA THR A 45 -11.49 -25.51 14.02
C THR A 45 -12.15 -24.64 15.09
N GLU A 46 -11.94 -24.97 16.36
CA GLU A 46 -12.36 -24.08 17.45
C GLU A 46 -11.73 -22.71 17.19
N PRO A 47 -12.47 -21.61 17.39
CA PRO A 47 -11.90 -20.28 17.26
C PRO A 47 -10.70 -20.19 18.22
N VAL A 48 -9.54 -19.84 17.68
CA VAL A 48 -8.35 -19.55 18.48
C VAL A 48 -8.74 -18.42 19.42
N ALA A 49 -8.54 -18.62 20.73
CA ALA A 49 -8.84 -17.58 21.69
C ALA A 49 -7.95 -16.37 21.42
N VAL A 50 -8.54 -15.25 21.04
CA VAL A 50 -7.85 -13.99 20.83
C VAL A 50 -7.33 -13.48 22.16
N THR A 51 -6.00 -13.36 22.29
CA THR A 51 -5.37 -12.78 23.49
C THR A 51 -5.16 -11.29 23.25
N VAL A 52 -5.89 -10.46 23.98
CA VAL A 52 -5.78 -9.00 23.89
C VAL A 52 -4.36 -8.55 24.30
N GLY A 53 -3.76 -7.67 23.51
CA GLY A 53 -2.45 -7.07 23.78
C GLY A 53 -1.25 -7.91 23.33
N GLU A 54 -1.44 -9.16 22.85
CA GLU A 54 -0.35 -9.99 22.34
C GLU A 54 -0.35 -10.04 20.81
N TRP A 55 0.83 -9.98 20.20
CA TRP A 55 0.98 -10.17 18.76
C TRP A 55 0.63 -11.60 18.36
N GLN A 56 -0.19 -11.74 17.32
CA GLN A 56 -0.63 -13.00 16.75
C GLN A 56 -0.28 -13.02 15.26
N SER A 57 0.39 -14.08 14.81
CA SER A 57 0.68 -14.28 13.40
C SER A 57 -0.55 -14.82 12.67
N ILE A 58 -0.84 -14.26 11.50
CA ILE A 58 -1.88 -14.69 10.58
C ILE A 58 -1.22 -15.07 9.25
N PRO A 59 -1.24 -16.35 8.84
CA PRO A 59 -0.69 -16.75 7.54
C PRO A 59 -1.36 -16.01 6.38
N GLY A 60 -0.56 -15.55 5.42
CA GLY A 60 -1.06 -14.87 4.22
C GLY A 60 -1.97 -15.75 3.36
N GLY A 61 -1.69 -17.05 3.31
CA GLY A 61 -2.40 -17.99 2.44
C GLY A 61 -1.69 -18.22 1.11
N PRO A 62 -2.34 -18.90 0.16
CA PRO A 62 -1.70 -19.32 -1.09
C PRO A 62 -1.42 -18.17 -2.07
N ASP A 63 -2.11 -17.06 -1.94
CA ASP A 63 -2.02 -15.90 -2.85
C ASP A 63 -1.03 -14.84 -2.33
N CYS A 64 -0.44 -15.05 -1.13
CA CYS A 64 0.50 -14.13 -0.50
C CYS A 64 1.89 -14.77 -0.37
N ASN A 65 2.90 -14.09 -0.87
CA ASN A 65 4.30 -14.54 -0.81
C ASN A 65 5.27 -13.35 -0.84
N CYS A 66 6.51 -13.60 -0.44
CA CYS A 66 7.61 -12.66 -0.63
C CYS A 66 8.19 -12.74 -2.04
N SER A 67 9.05 -11.81 -2.40
CA SER A 67 9.64 -11.68 -3.74
C SER A 67 10.49 -12.87 -4.21
N ASP A 68 10.94 -13.69 -3.28
CA ASP A 68 11.68 -14.94 -3.54
C ASP A 68 10.78 -16.19 -3.54
N GLY A 69 9.44 -15.99 -3.45
CA GLY A 69 8.45 -17.06 -3.37
C GLY A 69 8.33 -17.70 -1.98
N SER A 70 9.01 -17.19 -0.95
CA SER A 70 8.86 -17.68 0.41
C SER A 70 7.51 -17.28 1.02
N PRO A 71 7.01 -18.04 2.03
CA PRO A 71 5.73 -17.75 2.67
C PRO A 71 5.66 -16.36 3.29
N PHE A 72 4.45 -15.82 3.34
CA PHE A 72 4.11 -14.53 3.92
C PHE A 72 3.15 -14.70 5.10
N GLU A 73 3.28 -13.84 6.10
CA GLU A 73 2.34 -13.71 7.23
C GLU A 73 2.19 -12.23 7.60
N ILE A 74 1.02 -11.88 8.11
CA ILE A 74 0.76 -10.59 8.75
C ILE A 74 0.66 -10.77 10.26
N TRP A 75 0.66 -9.66 10.99
CA TRP A 75 0.56 -9.68 12.44
C TRP A 75 -0.64 -8.88 12.91
N GLU A 76 -1.30 -9.37 13.94
CA GLU A 76 -2.41 -8.70 14.59
C GLU A 76 -2.11 -8.55 16.09
N ARG A 77 -2.39 -7.38 16.65
CA ARG A 77 -2.40 -7.11 18.09
C ARG A 77 -3.76 -6.55 18.46
N PRO A 78 -4.71 -7.40 18.91
CA PRO A 78 -6.05 -6.97 19.28
C PRO A 78 -6.04 -6.13 20.56
N ALA A 79 -6.83 -5.04 20.58
CA ALA A 79 -7.09 -4.20 21.75
C ALA A 79 -8.53 -3.67 21.68
N ASP A 80 -8.77 -2.36 21.55
CA ASP A 80 -10.10 -1.82 21.31
C ASP A 80 -10.56 -2.16 19.88
N PRO A 81 -11.63 -2.96 19.71
CA PRO A 81 -12.08 -3.38 18.39
C PRO A 81 -12.77 -2.26 17.58
N THR A 82 -13.06 -1.12 18.19
CA THR A 82 -13.66 0.04 17.50
C THR A 82 -12.61 0.97 16.92
N LYS A 83 -11.32 0.77 17.26
CA LYS A 83 -10.19 1.59 16.81
C LYS A 83 -9.10 0.68 16.26
N VAL A 84 -8.81 0.81 14.98
CA VAL A 84 -7.84 -0.07 14.31
C VAL A 84 -6.79 0.75 13.57
N MET A 85 -5.53 0.39 13.71
CA MET A 85 -4.46 0.83 12.83
C MET A 85 -4.12 -0.30 11.84
N LEU A 86 -4.30 -0.05 10.54
CA LEU A 86 -3.73 -0.86 9.48
C LEU A 86 -2.38 -0.24 9.11
N TYR A 87 -1.30 -0.95 9.39
CA TYR A 87 0.04 -0.43 9.22
C TYR A 87 0.83 -1.23 8.18
N PHE A 88 1.46 -0.52 7.25
CA PHE A 88 2.32 -1.07 6.22
C PHE A 88 3.80 -0.83 6.56
N GLU A 89 4.58 -1.90 6.67
CA GLU A 89 6.01 -1.82 6.93
C GLU A 89 6.76 -1.24 5.72
N GLY A 90 7.82 -0.49 5.99
CA GLY A 90 8.81 -0.09 5.00
C GLY A 90 9.78 -1.23 4.67
N GLY A 91 10.71 -0.97 3.77
CA GLY A 91 11.73 -1.98 3.44
C GLY A 91 12.38 -1.76 2.07
N GLY A 92 12.32 -0.56 1.54
CA GLY A 92 12.95 -0.17 0.29
C GLY A 92 12.15 -0.55 -0.95
N ALA A 93 12.82 -0.65 -2.11
CA ALA A 93 12.19 -1.00 -3.38
C ALA A 93 13.21 -1.55 -4.39
N CYS A 94 12.74 -2.25 -5.41
CA CYS A 94 13.57 -2.67 -6.52
C CYS A 94 12.86 -2.51 -7.87
N PHE A 95 13.56 -2.01 -8.88
CA PHE A 95 13.02 -1.68 -10.19
C PHE A 95 14.03 -1.82 -11.35
N SER A 96 15.11 -2.54 -11.11
CA SER A 96 16.14 -2.84 -12.11
C SER A 96 16.86 -4.15 -11.79
N ALA A 97 17.60 -4.71 -12.75
CA ALA A 97 18.40 -5.91 -12.50
C ALA A 97 19.47 -5.71 -11.41
N GLU A 98 19.92 -4.48 -11.19
CA GLU A 98 20.86 -4.12 -10.14
C GLU A 98 20.18 -4.05 -8.78
N THR A 99 19.06 -3.33 -8.69
CA THR A 99 18.31 -3.16 -7.43
C THR A 99 17.55 -4.42 -7.00
N CYS A 100 17.14 -5.28 -7.94
CA CYS A 100 16.44 -6.54 -7.66
C CYS A 100 17.38 -7.77 -7.57
N GLY A 101 18.66 -7.60 -7.91
CA GLY A 101 19.62 -8.70 -7.94
C GLY A 101 19.79 -9.40 -6.59
N PRO A 102 20.34 -10.64 -6.58
CA PRO A 102 20.46 -11.45 -5.37
C PRO A 102 21.35 -10.81 -4.29
N ASP A 103 22.36 -10.04 -4.70
CA ASP A 103 23.29 -9.36 -3.79
C ASP A 103 22.84 -7.94 -3.41
N SER A 104 21.72 -7.46 -3.97
CA SER A 104 21.18 -6.13 -3.67
C SER A 104 20.65 -6.05 -2.23
N GLN A 105 20.87 -4.90 -1.60
CA GLN A 105 20.38 -4.54 -0.27
C GLN A 105 19.34 -3.41 -0.36
N THR A 106 18.80 -3.14 -1.55
CA THR A 106 17.84 -2.04 -1.73
C THR A 106 16.45 -2.34 -1.21
N TYR A 107 16.13 -3.61 -0.94
CA TYR A 107 14.87 -3.98 -0.31
C TYR A 107 14.99 -5.31 0.46
N GLN A 108 14.04 -5.55 1.35
CA GLN A 108 13.87 -6.81 2.06
C GLN A 108 13.19 -7.83 1.14
N LYS A 109 13.74 -9.06 1.06
CA LYS A 109 13.33 -10.09 0.08
C LYS A 109 12.49 -11.21 0.66
N ASN A 110 12.55 -11.41 1.97
CA ASN A 110 11.82 -12.45 2.72
C ASN A 110 11.62 -12.02 4.17
N LEU A 111 10.82 -12.77 4.90
CA LEU A 111 10.49 -12.53 6.30
C LEU A 111 11.10 -13.59 7.21
N ALA A 112 11.39 -13.22 8.44
CA ALA A 112 11.64 -14.14 9.54
C ALA A 112 10.28 -14.57 10.14
N LEU A 113 9.70 -15.63 9.60
CA LEU A 113 8.38 -16.09 10.02
C LEU A 113 8.32 -16.47 11.51
N GLY A 114 7.24 -16.09 12.17
CA GLY A 114 7.00 -16.34 13.59
C GLY A 114 7.74 -15.38 14.52
N GLU A 115 8.41 -14.36 13.99
CA GLU A 115 9.04 -13.29 14.77
C GLU A 115 8.14 -12.06 14.73
N ALA A 116 7.48 -11.75 15.87
CA ALA A 116 6.60 -10.58 15.99
C ALA A 116 7.37 -9.27 15.79
N PRO A 117 6.70 -8.19 15.32
CA PRO A 117 7.31 -6.87 15.23
C PRO A 117 7.89 -6.43 16.59
N ASP A 118 9.16 -6.03 16.60
CA ASP A 118 9.86 -5.45 17.75
C ASP A 118 10.07 -3.95 17.49
N LEU A 119 9.02 -3.16 17.74
CA LEU A 119 8.95 -1.74 17.44
C LEU A 119 8.55 -0.96 18.68
N SER A 120 9.00 0.29 18.76
CA SER A 120 8.58 1.28 19.77
C SER A 120 7.72 2.37 19.12
N GLY A 121 7.79 3.62 19.58
CA GLY A 121 7.00 4.71 19.03
C GLY A 121 5.50 4.44 19.12
N VAL A 122 4.78 4.53 18.00
CA VAL A 122 3.31 4.31 17.98
C VAL A 122 2.88 2.90 18.38
N PHE A 123 3.81 1.94 18.44
CA PHE A 123 3.55 0.55 18.82
C PHE A 123 3.71 0.30 20.33
N ASP A 124 4.29 1.25 21.09
CA ASP A 124 4.45 1.10 22.54
C ASP A 124 3.15 1.39 23.28
N GLU A 125 2.41 0.32 23.59
CA GLU A 125 1.15 0.37 24.35
C GLU A 125 1.34 0.79 25.80
N THR A 126 2.58 0.78 26.30
CA THR A 126 2.90 1.11 27.71
C THR A 126 3.22 2.59 27.90
N ASN A 127 3.51 3.31 26.82
CA ASN A 127 3.80 4.74 26.89
C ASN A 127 2.49 5.54 27.07
N PRO A 128 2.34 6.29 28.19
CA PRO A 128 1.12 7.05 28.45
C PRO A 128 0.89 8.24 27.51
N GLU A 129 1.90 8.64 26.73
CA GLU A 129 1.78 9.68 25.70
C GLU A 129 1.36 9.12 24.35
N ASN A 130 1.33 7.79 24.17
CA ASN A 130 0.95 7.18 22.90
C ASN A 130 -0.56 7.34 22.64
N PRO A 131 -0.98 8.11 21.62
CA PRO A 131 -2.41 8.26 21.29
C PRO A 131 -3.04 6.98 20.73
N LEU A 132 -2.23 5.97 20.37
CA LEU A 132 -2.66 4.69 19.82
C LEU A 132 -2.47 3.52 20.80
N ALA A 133 -2.20 3.79 22.09
CA ALA A 133 -1.90 2.75 23.07
C ALA A 133 -3.01 1.69 23.22
N ASP A 134 -4.29 2.10 23.05
CA ASP A 134 -5.46 1.24 23.15
C ASP A 134 -5.99 0.74 21.78
N TRP A 135 -5.31 1.04 20.67
CA TRP A 135 -5.75 0.65 19.35
C TRP A 135 -5.38 -0.80 19.04
N SER A 136 -6.29 -1.50 18.36
CA SER A 136 -5.95 -2.75 17.68
C SER A 136 -5.04 -2.47 16.49
N ILE A 137 -4.09 -3.35 16.22
CA ILE A 137 -3.13 -3.15 15.12
C ILE A 137 -3.16 -4.36 14.20
N VAL A 138 -3.32 -4.12 12.90
CA VAL A 138 -3.04 -5.07 11.83
C VAL A 138 -1.77 -4.59 11.12
N TYR A 139 -0.69 -5.33 11.29
CA TYR A 139 0.62 -5.01 10.75
C TYR A 139 0.93 -5.89 9.54
N VAL A 140 1.25 -5.25 8.42
CA VAL A 140 1.57 -5.89 7.15
C VAL A 140 3.07 -5.77 6.91
N PRO A 141 3.86 -6.83 7.10
CA PRO A 141 5.29 -6.83 6.80
C PRO A 141 5.56 -6.62 5.31
N TYR A 142 6.80 -6.24 5.00
CA TYR A 142 7.19 -5.96 3.62
C TYR A 142 8.33 -6.86 3.14
N CYS A 143 8.17 -7.46 1.95
CA CYS A 143 9.20 -8.33 1.37
C CYS A 143 9.11 -8.48 -0.17
N THR A 144 8.50 -7.51 -0.88
CA THR A 144 8.13 -7.66 -2.30
C THR A 144 8.81 -6.67 -3.24
N GLY A 145 9.43 -5.60 -2.71
CA GLY A 145 10.22 -4.64 -3.49
C GLY A 145 9.41 -3.68 -4.37
N ASP A 146 8.08 -3.54 -4.16
CA ASP A 146 7.10 -2.89 -5.02
C ASP A 146 6.19 -1.89 -4.29
N VAL A 147 6.61 -1.45 -3.10
CA VAL A 147 5.89 -0.51 -2.22
C VAL A 147 4.44 -0.93 -1.92
N HIS A 148 4.19 -2.24 -1.76
CA HIS A 148 2.88 -2.85 -1.52
C HIS A 148 1.83 -2.63 -2.63
N LEU A 149 2.24 -2.29 -3.84
CA LEU A 149 1.32 -1.98 -4.94
C LEU A 149 1.40 -2.98 -6.11
N GLY A 150 2.44 -3.82 -6.15
CA GLY A 150 2.68 -4.74 -7.25
C GLY A 150 1.87 -6.02 -7.18
N ASP A 151 1.58 -6.59 -8.38
CA ASP A 151 0.97 -7.91 -8.55
C ASP A 151 1.43 -8.51 -9.88
N THR A 152 2.72 -8.85 -9.98
CA THR A 152 3.27 -9.44 -11.21
C THR A 152 4.62 -10.12 -10.97
N ALA A 153 4.93 -11.14 -11.76
CA ALA A 153 6.27 -11.71 -11.85
C ALA A 153 7.09 -10.96 -12.92
N ALA A 154 7.98 -10.07 -12.50
CA ALA A 154 8.79 -9.23 -13.37
C ALA A 154 10.15 -9.86 -13.70
N VAL A 155 10.51 -9.90 -14.99
CA VAL A 155 11.81 -10.37 -15.48
C VAL A 155 12.74 -9.19 -15.72
N TYR A 156 13.75 -9.04 -14.88
CA TYR A 156 14.74 -7.96 -14.94
C TYR A 156 16.00 -8.33 -15.76
N SER A 157 16.32 -9.62 -15.81
CA SER A 157 17.40 -10.18 -16.63
C SER A 157 17.21 -11.69 -16.81
N ASP A 158 18.12 -12.35 -17.56
CA ASP A 158 18.11 -13.82 -17.73
C ASP A 158 18.22 -14.59 -16.40
N THR A 159 18.64 -13.93 -15.32
CA THR A 159 18.90 -14.53 -14.01
C THR A 159 18.16 -13.87 -12.85
N VAL A 160 17.41 -12.81 -13.12
CA VAL A 160 16.68 -12.05 -12.08
C VAL A 160 15.20 -11.97 -12.47
N THR A 161 14.40 -12.76 -11.80
CA THR A 161 12.93 -12.67 -11.82
C THR A 161 12.47 -12.45 -10.41
N ILE A 162 11.57 -11.48 -10.20
CA ILE A 162 11.04 -11.08 -8.91
C ILE A 162 9.53 -11.24 -8.94
N ASP A 163 9.00 -11.82 -7.89
CA ASP A 163 7.58 -11.93 -7.66
C ASP A 163 7.12 -10.68 -6.87
N HIS A 164 6.62 -9.69 -7.59
CA HIS A 164 6.05 -8.48 -6.98
C HIS A 164 4.62 -8.80 -6.56
N ASN A 165 4.44 -9.12 -5.30
CA ASN A 165 3.19 -9.58 -4.72
C ASN A 165 2.72 -8.67 -3.57
N GLY A 166 3.11 -7.41 -3.62
CA GLY A 166 2.86 -6.45 -2.55
C GLY A 166 1.39 -6.12 -2.37
N PHE A 167 0.63 -5.97 -3.46
CA PHE A 167 -0.79 -5.66 -3.38
C PHE A 167 -1.61 -6.81 -2.76
N PRO A 168 -1.49 -8.07 -3.17
CA PRO A 168 -2.15 -9.19 -2.50
C PRO A 168 -1.79 -9.31 -1.01
N ASN A 169 -0.52 -9.07 -0.67
CA ASN A 169 -0.07 -9.07 0.72
C ASN A 169 -0.72 -7.93 1.54
N ALA A 170 -0.80 -6.73 0.97
CA ALA A 170 -1.42 -5.57 1.58
C ALA A 170 -2.96 -5.72 1.70
N ASP A 171 -3.60 -6.24 0.66
CA ASP A 171 -5.04 -6.54 0.67
C ASP A 171 -5.39 -7.58 1.74
N LYS A 172 -4.52 -8.57 2.00
CA LYS A 172 -4.68 -9.50 3.13
C LYS A 172 -4.79 -8.76 4.47
N GLY A 173 -4.02 -7.68 4.66
CA GLY A 173 -4.13 -6.80 5.83
C GLY A 173 -5.50 -6.11 5.90
N LEU A 174 -5.93 -5.49 4.80
CA LEU A 174 -7.26 -4.84 4.72
C LEU A 174 -8.39 -5.84 4.96
N GLN A 175 -8.35 -7.02 4.32
CA GLN A 175 -9.35 -8.07 4.52
C GLN A 175 -9.39 -8.57 5.98
N THR A 176 -8.25 -8.55 6.68
CA THR A 176 -8.21 -8.89 8.10
C THR A 176 -8.92 -7.82 8.94
N VAL A 177 -8.74 -6.53 8.63
CA VAL A 177 -9.50 -5.45 9.28
C VAL A 177 -11.00 -5.64 9.02
N VAL A 178 -11.41 -5.76 7.77
CA VAL A 178 -12.83 -5.87 7.37
C VAL A 178 -13.53 -7.08 8.02
N ALA A 179 -12.84 -8.22 8.10
CA ALA A 179 -13.42 -9.44 8.66
C ALA A 179 -13.33 -9.52 10.20
N GLY A 180 -12.25 -8.98 10.77
CA GLY A 180 -11.96 -9.07 12.21
C GLY A 180 -12.62 -7.98 13.03
N TYR A 181 -12.90 -6.81 12.44
CA TYR A 181 -13.38 -5.61 13.13
C TYR A 181 -14.66 -5.05 12.49
N PRO A 182 -15.78 -5.80 12.51
CA PRO A 182 -17.01 -5.39 11.83
C PRO A 182 -17.68 -4.14 12.43
N ASP A 183 -17.31 -3.78 13.66
CA ASP A 183 -17.82 -2.62 14.37
C ASP A 183 -16.76 -1.49 14.51
N VAL A 184 -15.75 -1.46 13.61
CA VAL A 184 -14.71 -0.44 13.62
C VAL A 184 -15.31 0.94 13.34
N GLU A 185 -15.07 1.88 14.26
CA GLU A 185 -15.54 3.26 14.17
C GLU A 185 -14.45 4.19 13.63
N GLN A 186 -13.17 3.89 13.95
CA GLN A 186 -12.00 4.66 13.52
C GLN A 186 -10.93 3.73 12.94
N LEU A 187 -10.49 4.04 11.72
CA LEU A 187 -9.41 3.34 11.05
C LEU A 187 -8.28 4.33 10.70
N LEU A 188 -7.10 4.09 11.27
CA LEU A 188 -5.87 4.75 10.84
C LEU A 188 -5.16 3.85 9.83
N VAL A 189 -5.00 4.31 8.59
CA VAL A 189 -4.18 3.63 7.57
C VAL A 189 -2.83 4.33 7.53
N ALA A 190 -1.80 3.69 8.06
CA ALA A 190 -0.48 4.26 8.21
C ALA A 190 0.60 3.36 7.62
N GLY A 191 1.78 3.90 7.44
CA GLY A 191 2.95 3.13 7.04
C GLY A 191 4.18 4.00 6.99
N SER A 192 5.36 3.37 7.03
CA SER A 192 6.64 4.06 6.97
C SER A 192 7.40 3.71 5.69
N SER A 193 8.12 4.69 5.12
CA SER A 193 8.95 4.47 3.91
C SER A 193 8.13 3.89 2.75
N ALA A 194 8.56 2.75 2.20
CA ALA A 194 7.80 2.02 1.18
C ALA A 194 6.34 1.76 1.57
N GLY A 195 6.06 1.58 2.87
CA GLY A 195 4.71 1.34 3.39
C GLY A 195 3.85 2.60 3.51
N SER A 196 4.43 3.79 3.52
CA SER A 196 3.66 5.03 3.53
C SER A 196 3.03 5.32 2.16
N ILE A 197 3.65 4.86 1.08
CA ILE A 197 3.20 5.07 -0.30
C ILE A 197 1.81 4.48 -0.57
N PRO A 198 1.49 3.22 -0.19
CA PRO A 198 0.19 2.63 -0.46
C PRO A 198 -0.91 3.15 0.48
N SER A 199 -0.56 3.81 1.60
CA SER A 199 -1.53 4.20 2.63
C SER A 199 -2.74 4.97 2.09
N PRO A 200 -2.61 6.00 1.22
CA PRO A 200 -3.77 6.70 0.67
C PRO A 200 -4.65 5.80 -0.22
N ALA A 201 -4.04 4.89 -1.01
CA ALA A 201 -4.81 3.98 -1.86
C ALA A 201 -5.61 2.97 -1.02
N PHE A 202 -4.97 2.38 0.01
CA PHE A 202 -5.65 1.46 0.92
C PHE A 202 -6.67 2.15 1.84
N ALA A 203 -6.52 3.45 2.13
CA ALA A 203 -7.57 4.23 2.78
C ALA A 203 -8.82 4.36 1.90
N GLY A 204 -8.65 4.59 0.59
CA GLY A 204 -9.76 4.60 -0.36
C GLY A 204 -10.45 3.24 -0.49
N LEU A 205 -9.68 2.14 -0.59
CA LEU A 205 -10.22 0.77 -0.60
C LEU A 205 -10.94 0.43 0.71
N ALA A 206 -10.41 0.91 1.85
CA ALA A 206 -11.06 0.75 3.14
C ALA A 206 -12.38 1.53 3.20
N ALA A 207 -12.46 2.73 2.63
CA ALA A 207 -13.70 3.52 2.57
C ALA A 207 -14.79 2.83 1.72
N ASP A 208 -14.40 2.13 0.65
CA ASP A 208 -15.33 1.29 -0.11
C ASP A 208 -15.89 0.13 0.73
N ALA A 209 -15.02 -0.51 1.53
CA ALA A 209 -15.38 -1.70 2.32
C ALA A 209 -16.07 -1.37 3.66
N LEU A 210 -15.79 -0.21 4.24
CA LEU A 210 -16.20 0.22 5.58
C LEU A 210 -16.83 1.63 5.53
N PRO A 211 -17.98 1.82 4.88
CA PRO A 211 -18.54 3.14 4.55
C PRO A 211 -18.98 3.98 5.77
N ASP A 212 -19.10 3.38 6.94
CA ASP A 212 -19.52 4.06 8.18
C ASP A 212 -18.34 4.36 9.13
N THR A 213 -17.10 4.06 8.70
CA THR A 213 -15.88 4.21 9.50
C THR A 213 -15.19 5.55 9.21
N GLU A 214 -14.77 6.27 10.25
CA GLU A 214 -13.89 7.43 10.11
C GLU A 214 -12.49 6.97 9.71
N ILE A 215 -11.99 7.42 8.56
CA ILE A 215 -10.70 7.00 8.02
C ILE A 215 -9.70 8.16 8.02
N VAL A 216 -8.54 7.91 8.62
CA VAL A 216 -7.40 8.81 8.64
C VAL A 216 -6.21 8.11 8.02
N THR A 217 -5.41 8.82 7.21
CA THR A 217 -4.10 8.32 6.77
C THR A 217 -2.97 9.03 7.50
N PHE A 218 -1.85 8.33 7.71
CA PHE A 218 -0.62 8.95 8.15
C PHE A 218 0.59 8.29 7.46
N GLY A 219 1.10 8.94 6.41
CA GLY A 219 2.29 8.49 5.69
C GLY A 219 3.57 9.00 6.36
N ASP A 220 4.53 8.13 6.61
CA ASP A 220 5.81 8.45 7.26
C ASP A 220 6.96 8.28 6.26
N SER A 221 7.52 9.43 5.80
CA SER A 221 8.75 9.53 4.99
C SER A 221 8.64 8.97 3.56
N SER A 222 7.74 9.52 2.73
CA SER A 222 7.66 9.18 1.30
C SER A 222 7.20 10.30 0.36
N ALA A 223 7.17 11.55 0.83
CA ALA A 223 6.65 12.66 0.01
C ALA A 223 7.64 13.21 -1.03
N ALA A 224 8.92 12.87 -0.94
CA ALA A 224 9.97 13.48 -1.77
C ALA A 224 10.17 12.79 -3.14
N TYR A 225 9.12 12.22 -3.72
CA TYR A 225 9.16 11.61 -5.04
C TYR A 225 8.28 12.41 -6.00
N PRO A 226 8.88 13.23 -6.91
CA PRO A 226 8.12 14.07 -7.84
C PRO A 226 7.36 13.22 -8.86
N ASP A 227 6.31 13.79 -9.41
CA ASP A 227 5.59 13.19 -10.53
C ASP A 227 6.45 13.24 -11.80
N VAL A 228 6.95 12.07 -12.23
CA VAL A 228 7.74 11.91 -13.46
C VAL A 228 7.03 10.88 -14.36
N PRO A 229 6.19 11.30 -15.30
CA PRO A 229 5.33 10.43 -16.09
C PRO A 229 6.02 9.21 -16.73
N ALA A 230 7.21 9.40 -17.30
CA ALA A 230 7.97 8.30 -17.91
C ALA A 230 8.45 7.27 -16.88
N LEU A 231 8.74 7.70 -15.66
CA LEU A 231 9.15 6.83 -14.56
C LEU A 231 7.95 6.10 -13.98
N ASN A 232 6.82 6.79 -13.82
CA ASN A 232 5.56 6.20 -13.38
C ASN A 232 5.17 5.03 -14.28
N ALA A 233 5.15 5.25 -15.60
CA ALA A 233 4.85 4.20 -16.56
C ALA A 233 5.84 3.04 -16.53
N ALA A 234 7.14 3.34 -16.39
CA ALA A 234 8.19 2.32 -16.41
C ALA A 234 8.14 1.43 -15.14
N ILE A 235 8.15 2.04 -13.96
CA ILE A 235 8.16 1.32 -12.68
C ILE A 235 6.79 0.68 -12.42
N GLY A 236 5.69 1.41 -12.62
CA GLY A 236 4.34 0.87 -12.46
C GLY A 236 4.07 -0.32 -13.37
N GLY A 237 4.60 -0.30 -14.61
CA GLY A 237 4.52 -1.43 -15.52
C GLY A 237 5.36 -2.64 -15.09
N LEU A 238 6.55 -2.41 -14.49
CA LEU A 238 7.39 -3.49 -13.94
C LEU A 238 6.74 -4.17 -12.74
N TRP A 239 6.07 -3.41 -11.91
CA TRP A 239 5.39 -3.92 -10.70
C TRP A 239 3.98 -4.43 -10.97
N GLY A 240 3.39 -4.15 -12.15
CA GLY A 240 2.01 -4.55 -12.46
C GLY A 240 0.95 -3.74 -11.71
N VAL A 241 1.26 -2.52 -11.29
CA VAL A 241 0.37 -1.67 -10.45
C VAL A 241 -0.98 -1.43 -11.09
N LEU A 242 -1.04 -1.30 -12.42
CA LEU A 242 -2.29 -1.00 -13.15
C LEU A 242 -3.34 -2.11 -13.08
N GLU A 243 -2.94 -3.35 -12.79
CA GLU A 243 -3.86 -4.48 -12.59
C GLU A 243 -4.68 -4.32 -11.29
N ASN A 244 -4.20 -3.49 -10.35
CA ASN A 244 -4.75 -3.30 -9.01
C ASN A 244 -5.46 -1.95 -8.83
N VAL A 245 -5.59 -1.18 -9.91
CA VAL A 245 -6.28 0.12 -9.86
C VAL A 245 -7.77 -0.07 -9.60
N PRO A 246 -8.34 0.58 -8.55
CA PRO A 246 -9.76 0.49 -8.29
C PRO A 246 -10.61 1.05 -9.44
N ASP A 247 -11.76 0.42 -9.72
CA ASP A 247 -12.73 0.87 -10.75
C ASP A 247 -13.54 2.08 -10.24
N TRP A 248 -12.82 3.15 -9.89
CA TRP A 248 -13.41 4.41 -9.49
C TRP A 248 -13.60 5.35 -10.70
N PRO A 249 -14.69 6.15 -10.74
CA PRO A 249 -14.88 7.12 -11.82
C PRO A 249 -13.71 8.08 -12.03
N VAL A 250 -13.00 8.45 -10.97
CA VAL A 250 -11.81 9.33 -11.03
C VAL A 250 -10.65 8.68 -11.78
N ASN A 251 -10.61 7.36 -11.84
CA ASN A 251 -9.55 6.58 -12.50
C ASN A 251 -9.85 6.32 -13.99
N GLU A 252 -11.08 6.63 -14.46
CA GLU A 252 -11.48 6.37 -15.84
C GLU A 252 -10.62 7.16 -16.85
N GLY A 253 -9.90 6.44 -17.68
CA GLY A 253 -9.09 7.01 -18.76
C GLY A 253 -7.68 7.44 -18.35
N LEU A 254 -7.25 7.19 -17.10
CA LEU A 254 -5.87 7.38 -16.70
C LEU A 254 -4.96 6.42 -17.46
N ALA A 255 -3.86 6.95 -17.99
CA ALA A 255 -2.81 6.18 -18.65
C ALA A 255 -1.72 5.78 -17.62
N PRO A 256 -0.83 4.84 -17.95
CA PRO A 256 0.27 4.46 -17.05
C PRO A 256 1.14 5.63 -16.58
N GLU A 257 1.25 6.65 -17.41
CA GLU A 257 2.02 7.87 -17.13
C GLU A 257 1.39 8.78 -16.08
N ASP A 258 0.08 8.62 -15.83
CA ASP A 258 -0.70 9.46 -14.92
C ASP A 258 -0.66 8.94 -13.47
N TRP A 259 -0.02 7.78 -13.22
CA TRP A 259 0.07 7.17 -11.89
C TRP A 259 1.34 7.62 -11.17
N SER A 260 1.17 8.45 -10.15
CA SER A 260 2.25 8.95 -9.30
C SER A 260 1.92 8.72 -7.82
N PHE A 261 2.90 8.80 -6.94
CA PHE A 261 2.65 8.69 -5.50
C PHE A 261 1.75 9.81 -4.96
N PRO A 262 1.94 11.10 -5.35
CA PRO A 262 0.95 12.14 -5.03
C PRO A 262 -0.44 11.84 -5.62
N GLY A 263 -0.50 11.23 -6.80
CA GLY A 263 -1.74 10.83 -7.45
C GLY A 263 -2.59 9.87 -6.64
N LEU A 264 -1.98 8.99 -5.81
CA LEU A 264 -2.74 8.08 -4.94
C LEU A 264 -3.59 8.84 -3.90
N TYR A 265 -3.09 9.96 -3.38
CA TYR A 265 -3.88 10.87 -2.53
C TYR A 265 -5.01 11.52 -3.30
N VAL A 266 -4.71 11.99 -4.53
CA VAL A 266 -5.70 12.67 -5.38
C VAL A 266 -6.84 11.73 -5.77
N GLN A 267 -6.55 10.51 -6.19
CA GLN A 267 -7.57 9.53 -6.58
C GLN A 267 -8.44 9.15 -5.39
N SER A 268 -7.82 8.77 -4.26
CA SER A 268 -8.57 8.37 -3.07
C SER A 268 -9.38 9.52 -2.46
N GLY A 269 -8.79 10.72 -2.35
CA GLY A 269 -9.49 11.88 -1.79
C GLY A 269 -10.57 12.44 -2.70
N THR A 270 -10.45 12.30 -4.02
CA THR A 270 -11.51 12.67 -4.95
C THR A 270 -12.67 11.69 -4.89
N GLN A 271 -12.39 10.39 -4.77
CA GLN A 271 -13.39 9.33 -4.65
C GLN A 271 -14.08 9.36 -3.29
N HIS A 272 -13.32 9.58 -2.22
CA HIS A 272 -13.77 9.56 -0.83
C HIS A 272 -13.33 10.85 -0.09
N PRO A 273 -14.06 11.96 -0.28
CA PRO A 273 -13.65 13.27 0.24
C PRO A 273 -13.73 13.38 1.78
N ASP A 274 -14.28 12.37 2.44
CA ASP A 274 -14.37 12.32 3.92
C ASP A 274 -13.12 11.69 4.56
N ILE A 275 -12.16 11.16 3.77
CA ILE A 275 -10.89 10.68 4.30
C ILE A 275 -10.03 11.88 4.73
N THR A 276 -9.46 11.79 5.93
CA THR A 276 -8.44 12.74 6.41
C THR A 276 -7.06 12.28 6.03
N PHE A 277 -6.34 13.06 5.21
CA PHE A 277 -4.97 12.76 4.80
C PHE A 277 -3.96 13.54 5.63
N ALA A 278 -2.91 12.84 6.09
CA ALA A 278 -1.78 13.47 6.75
C ALA A 278 -0.47 12.72 6.45
N ARG A 279 0.67 13.42 6.61
CA ARG A 279 2.00 12.83 6.41
C ARG A 279 3.07 13.50 7.26
N PHE A 280 4.19 12.80 7.45
CA PHE A 280 5.39 13.27 8.08
C PHE A 280 6.59 13.04 7.15
N ASP A 281 7.49 14.02 7.04
CA ASP A 281 8.75 13.88 6.32
C ASP A 281 9.88 14.63 7.01
N PHE A 282 11.10 14.09 6.91
CA PHE A 282 12.31 14.85 7.18
C PHE A 282 12.72 15.63 5.93
N ALA A 283 13.01 16.92 6.08
CA ALA A 283 13.30 17.83 4.97
C ALA A 283 14.48 17.40 4.08
N TYR A 284 15.40 16.61 4.61
CA TYR A 284 16.61 16.15 3.90
C TYR A 284 16.88 14.66 4.09
N ASP A 285 15.84 13.85 4.12
CA ASP A 285 15.88 12.40 4.26
C ASP A 285 16.86 11.75 3.28
N GLU A 286 17.96 11.16 3.81
CA GLU A 286 19.02 10.57 2.99
C GLU A 286 18.59 9.28 2.29
N VAL A 287 17.59 8.57 2.81
CA VAL A 287 17.06 7.35 2.19
C VAL A 287 16.19 7.72 1.00
N GLN A 288 15.25 8.67 1.14
CA GLN A 288 14.47 9.17 0.01
C GLN A 288 15.39 9.76 -1.07
N ALA A 289 16.41 10.54 -0.70
CA ALA A 289 17.41 11.05 -1.63
C ALA A 289 18.15 9.93 -2.39
N THR A 290 18.48 8.84 -1.69
CA THR A 290 19.13 7.67 -2.29
C THR A 290 18.24 7.00 -3.33
N PHE A 291 16.97 6.73 -3.01
CA PHE A 291 16.03 6.10 -3.95
C PHE A 291 15.68 7.01 -5.13
N ALA A 292 15.51 8.32 -4.92
CA ALA A 292 15.36 9.28 -6.00
C ALA A 292 16.56 9.22 -6.95
N GLY A 293 17.79 9.22 -6.41
CA GLY A 293 19.02 9.07 -7.20
C GLY A 293 19.10 7.75 -7.97
N LEU A 294 18.71 6.62 -7.38
CA LEU A 294 18.63 5.32 -8.07
C LEU A 294 17.61 5.32 -9.21
N ALA A 295 16.53 6.09 -9.07
CA ALA A 295 15.53 6.32 -10.11
C ALA A 295 15.97 7.39 -11.16
N GLY A 296 17.16 7.97 -11.00
CA GLY A 296 17.69 8.98 -11.91
C GLY A 296 17.13 10.40 -11.68
N ILE A 297 16.52 10.65 -10.53
CA ILE A 297 16.02 11.96 -10.12
C ILE A 297 17.11 12.66 -9.30
N PRO A 298 17.55 13.88 -9.68
CA PRO A 298 18.47 14.66 -8.86
C PRO A 298 17.82 15.01 -7.51
N ALA A 299 18.42 14.60 -6.39
CA ALA A 299 17.88 14.80 -5.05
C ALA A 299 18.61 15.91 -4.28
N ASP A 300 19.05 16.97 -4.98
CA ASP A 300 19.76 18.08 -4.36
C ASP A 300 18.85 19.00 -3.52
N ASP A 301 17.54 18.96 -3.77
CA ASP A 301 16.53 19.80 -3.13
C ASP A 301 15.28 18.98 -2.77
N LEU A 302 15.45 18.07 -1.81
CA LEU A 302 14.39 17.14 -1.40
C LEU A 302 13.19 17.87 -0.80
N LEU A 303 13.43 18.94 -0.03
CA LEU A 303 12.37 19.76 0.56
C LEU A 303 11.43 20.33 -0.51
N THR A 304 11.98 20.84 -1.61
CA THR A 304 11.15 21.31 -2.72
C THR A 304 10.25 20.21 -3.29
N PHE A 305 10.73 18.98 -3.41
CA PHE A 305 9.88 17.86 -3.88
C PHE A 305 8.73 17.54 -2.91
N ILE A 306 8.99 17.63 -1.61
CA ILE A 306 7.95 17.46 -0.58
C ILE A 306 6.90 18.56 -0.72
N GLU A 307 7.31 19.83 -0.82
CA GLU A 307 6.44 20.99 -0.98
C GLU A 307 5.65 20.95 -2.30
N GLU A 308 6.28 20.58 -3.42
CA GLU A 308 5.61 20.42 -4.71
C GLU A 308 4.58 19.31 -4.68
N SER A 309 4.90 18.16 -4.06
CA SER A 309 3.97 17.04 -3.89
C SER A 309 2.72 17.45 -3.10
N GLU A 310 2.89 18.24 -2.03
CA GLU A 310 1.76 18.78 -1.26
C GLU A 310 0.91 19.74 -2.10
N ALA A 311 1.57 20.69 -2.76
CA ALA A 311 0.89 21.67 -3.59
C ALA A 311 0.09 21.02 -4.74
N ASP A 312 0.59 19.92 -5.33
CA ASP A 312 -0.09 19.18 -6.40
C ASP A 312 -1.35 18.47 -5.87
N ILE A 313 -1.27 17.85 -4.68
CA ILE A 313 -2.41 17.20 -4.01
C ILE A 313 -3.50 18.24 -3.69
N GLU A 314 -3.11 19.37 -3.09
CA GLU A 314 -4.03 20.44 -2.73
C GLU A 314 -4.64 21.16 -3.97
N ALA A 315 -3.84 21.36 -5.02
CA ALA A 315 -4.33 21.92 -6.29
C ALA A 315 -5.39 21.05 -6.96
N ALA A 316 -5.35 19.73 -6.73
CA ALA A 316 -6.39 18.80 -7.15
C ALA A 316 -7.66 18.84 -6.26
N GLY A 317 -7.65 19.61 -5.18
CA GLY A 317 -8.77 19.79 -4.27
C GLY A 317 -8.82 18.80 -3.11
N VAL A 318 -7.75 18.06 -2.85
CA VAL A 318 -7.63 17.13 -1.73
C VAL A 318 -6.82 17.80 -0.62
N PRO A 319 -7.41 18.10 0.54
CA PRO A 319 -6.65 18.65 1.67
C PRO A 319 -5.75 17.57 2.28
N ILE A 320 -4.54 17.97 2.66
CA ILE A 320 -3.57 17.13 3.36
C ILE A 320 -2.92 17.93 4.48
N ALA A 321 -2.72 17.33 5.66
CA ALA A 321 -1.98 17.93 6.75
C ALA A 321 -0.54 17.40 6.77
N SER A 322 0.43 18.28 6.65
CA SER A 322 1.85 17.92 6.55
C SER A 322 2.62 18.31 7.81
N TYR A 323 3.54 17.43 8.23
CA TYR A 323 4.51 17.72 9.28
C TYR A 323 5.92 17.51 8.73
N ILE A 324 6.63 18.62 8.45
CA ILE A 324 7.98 18.60 7.89
C ILE A 324 8.99 18.97 8.96
N ALA A 325 9.82 18.00 9.36
CA ALA A 325 10.85 18.14 10.37
C ALA A 325 12.24 18.43 9.77
N PRO A 326 13.12 19.15 10.47
CA PRO A 326 14.51 19.27 10.06
C PRO A 326 15.23 17.94 10.27
N GLY A 327 16.22 17.65 9.43
CA GLY A 327 17.07 16.48 9.59
C GLY A 327 17.19 15.61 8.34
N THR A 328 17.99 14.56 8.47
CA THR A 328 18.32 13.61 7.38
C THR A 328 17.87 12.18 7.69
N GLN A 329 17.21 11.99 8.82
CA GLN A 329 16.74 10.68 9.27
C GLN A 329 15.67 10.14 8.33
N HIS A 330 15.38 8.86 8.49
CA HIS A 330 14.35 8.19 7.70
C HIS A 330 13.40 7.47 8.63
N THR A 331 12.11 7.80 8.52
CA THR A 331 10.99 7.34 9.33
C THR A 331 11.08 7.71 10.82
N ILE A 332 9.91 7.75 11.47
CA ILE A 332 9.81 8.14 12.86
C ILE A 332 8.77 7.33 13.66
N LEU A 333 7.73 6.79 13.00
CA LEU A 333 6.63 6.14 13.70
C LEU A 333 7.04 4.93 14.55
N GLY A 334 8.03 4.15 14.07
CA GLY A 334 8.49 2.93 14.72
C GLY A 334 9.56 3.11 15.78
N GLY A 335 9.88 4.34 16.20
CA GLY A 335 10.95 4.66 17.14
C GLY A 335 10.57 5.70 18.18
N ASP A 336 11.34 5.77 19.27
CA ASP A 336 11.10 6.70 20.40
C ASP A 336 11.20 8.18 20.01
N GLY A 337 11.89 8.49 18.90
CA GLY A 337 11.93 9.83 18.31
C GLY A 337 10.56 10.43 18.00
N PHE A 338 9.54 9.59 17.85
CA PHE A 338 8.15 10.01 17.68
C PHE A 338 7.65 10.88 18.84
N TYR A 339 8.04 10.57 20.08
CA TYR A 339 7.65 11.33 21.28
C TYR A 339 8.51 12.57 21.52
N GLU A 340 9.72 12.59 20.97
CA GLU A 340 10.69 13.66 21.17
C GLU A 340 10.62 14.75 20.09
N MET A 341 10.01 14.42 18.92
CA MET A 341 9.95 15.33 17.77
C MET A 341 9.05 16.53 18.08
N GLU A 342 9.65 17.71 17.97
CA GLU A 342 8.96 19.00 18.08
C GLU A 342 9.48 19.97 17.01
N VAL A 343 8.58 20.57 16.27
CA VAL A 343 8.86 21.58 15.25
C VAL A 343 7.98 22.79 15.51
N GLU A 344 8.60 23.98 15.58
CA GLU A 344 7.88 25.26 15.80
C GLU A 344 6.93 25.23 17.03
N GLY A 345 7.27 24.44 18.06
CA GLY A 345 6.49 24.31 19.28
C GLY A 345 5.32 23.34 19.20
N VAL A 346 5.21 22.58 18.13
CA VAL A 346 4.20 21.50 17.94
C VAL A 346 4.89 20.16 18.04
N ARG A 347 4.52 19.33 19.00
CA ARG A 347 5.02 17.96 19.12
C ARG A 347 4.32 17.06 18.11
N LEU A 348 5.06 16.14 17.50
CA LEU A 348 4.50 15.18 16.55
C LEU A 348 3.44 14.27 17.18
N VAL A 349 3.64 13.87 18.43
CA VAL A 349 2.66 13.06 19.18
C VAL A 349 1.34 13.81 19.35
N ASP A 350 1.38 15.13 19.60
CA ASP A 350 0.17 15.96 19.73
C ASP A 350 -0.51 16.18 18.38
N PHE A 351 0.27 16.27 17.28
CA PHE A 351 -0.23 16.33 15.91
C PHE A 351 -1.01 15.06 15.54
N LEU A 352 -0.43 13.87 15.79
CA LEU A 352 -1.11 12.60 15.54
C LEU A 352 -2.34 12.42 16.46
N ALA A 353 -2.22 12.81 17.73
CA ALA A 353 -3.35 12.75 18.67
C ALA A 353 -4.53 13.61 18.22
N ALA A 354 -4.27 14.80 17.66
CA ALA A 354 -5.33 15.65 17.09
C ALA A 354 -6.01 14.99 15.91
N LEU A 355 -5.25 14.40 14.99
CA LEU A 355 -5.78 13.69 13.81
C LEU A 355 -6.72 12.56 14.20
N VAL A 356 -6.26 11.63 15.04
CA VAL A 356 -7.08 10.49 15.48
C VAL A 356 -8.18 10.90 16.48
N GLY A 357 -8.11 12.11 17.00
CA GLY A 357 -9.18 12.75 17.78
C GLY A 357 -10.21 13.51 16.93
N GLY A 358 -10.18 13.37 15.60
CA GLY A 358 -11.13 14.01 14.68
C GLY A 358 -10.87 15.51 14.45
N THR A 359 -9.65 15.98 14.70
CA THR A 359 -9.26 17.38 14.45
C THR A 359 -8.09 17.42 13.49
N VAL A 360 -8.28 17.99 12.29
CA VAL A 360 -7.18 18.17 11.34
C VAL A 360 -6.28 19.32 11.84
N PRO A 361 -5.02 19.05 12.19
CA PRO A 361 -4.09 20.10 12.61
C PRO A 361 -3.66 20.96 11.41
N ALA A 362 -3.15 22.15 11.69
CA ALA A 362 -2.49 22.95 10.66
C ALA A 362 -1.12 22.32 10.32
N ASP A 363 -0.64 22.62 9.12
CA ASP A 363 0.66 22.20 8.68
C ASP A 363 1.77 22.69 9.62
N VAL A 364 2.75 21.84 9.82
CA VAL A 364 3.92 22.10 10.63
C VAL A 364 5.15 21.97 9.73
N GLN A 365 5.90 23.05 9.59
CA GLN A 365 7.12 23.03 8.78
C GLN A 365 8.23 23.76 9.48
N CYS A 366 9.43 23.20 9.47
CA CYS A 366 10.61 23.87 9.99
C CYS A 366 10.90 25.17 9.22
N VAL A 367 11.03 26.29 9.95
CA VAL A 367 11.34 27.61 9.36
C VAL A 367 12.77 27.68 8.81
N GLU A 368 13.71 27.06 9.53
CA GLU A 368 15.09 26.90 9.11
C GLU A 368 15.41 25.40 9.05
N CYS A 369 14.90 24.74 8.00
CA CYS A 369 15.24 23.36 7.71
C CYS A 369 16.70 23.28 7.23
N GLU A 370 17.66 23.66 8.08
CA GLU A 370 19.07 23.64 7.72
C GLU A 370 19.52 22.21 7.41
N ARG A 371 20.03 22.02 6.20
CA ARG A 371 20.69 20.77 5.82
C ARG A 371 21.91 20.61 6.73
N PRO A 372 22.06 19.53 7.50
CA PRO A 372 23.27 19.28 8.25
C PRO A 372 24.47 19.32 7.32
N LEU A 373 25.52 20.08 7.69
CA LEU A 373 26.75 20.12 6.92
C LEU A 373 27.32 18.70 6.85
N SER A 374 27.45 18.15 5.64
CA SER A 374 28.02 16.83 5.40
C SER A 374 29.39 16.74 6.09
N GLY A 375 29.47 16.02 7.22
CA GLY A 375 30.74 15.70 7.87
C GLY A 375 30.91 16.20 9.30
N SER A 376 29.91 16.10 10.18
CA SER A 376 30.11 16.19 11.64
C SER A 376 30.02 14.82 12.30
#